data_cfe37102c8853cbe8a5ecec9f46017c8
#
_entry.id   cfe37102c8853cbe8a5ecec9f46017c8
#
_cell.length_a   1.000
_cell.length_b   1.000
_cell.length_c   1.000
_cell.angle_alpha   90.00
_cell.angle_beta   90.00
_cell.angle_gamma   90.00
#
_symmetry.space_group_name_H-M   'P 1'
#
loop_
_entity.id
_entity.type
_entity.pdbx_description
1 polymer ?
#
loop_
_entity_poly.entity_id
_entity_poly.type
_entity_poly.pdbx_seq_one_letter_code
_entity_poly.pdbx_strand_id
1 'polypeptide(L)'
;LRDDVPVTNPNVICFGKPGRGKSATTKAFILRMMDFGYRTLILGDPKDEYEPLCTVLGVEPFRIGPGLPARINPLAFGPLAQGWEHLDAGEAQARAAIVFGRWLTLLRGLVGSQRVGETPVPFGPVEENVVKAGLRLLTGYTHGNTHLVETTIPALWHLLNSPTPELVEQCRYASTRHFLDETRLLRDALGQLTSGALAGLFDDHTSITVDWSAPIQSLSLSRLEPLGDEAVGIALTCLSSWGRGMRE
;
A
#
# COMPACT_ATOMS: atom_id res chain seq x y z
N LEU A 1 -10.70 27.51 -6.07
CA LEU A 1 -11.49 26.88 -7.14
C LEU A 1 -12.85 27.59 -7.15
N ARG A 2 -13.28 28.08 -8.31
CA ARG A 2 -14.64 28.63 -8.42
C ARG A 2 -15.62 27.50 -8.34
N ASP A 3 -16.66 27.64 -7.54
CA ASP A 3 -17.72 26.62 -7.35
C ASP A 3 -18.50 26.29 -8.62
N ASP A 4 -18.29 27.10 -9.68
CA ASP A 4 -18.96 27.01 -10.97
C ASP A 4 -18.24 26.15 -12.01
N VAL A 5 -17.02 25.69 -11.73
CA VAL A 5 -16.27 24.79 -12.62
C VAL A 5 -16.04 23.43 -11.93
N PRO A 6 -16.83 22.39 -12.24
CA PRO A 6 -16.63 21.09 -11.66
C PRO A 6 -15.30 20.48 -12.13
N VAL A 7 -14.31 20.42 -11.24
CA VAL A 7 -13.07 19.68 -11.50
C VAL A 7 -13.35 18.20 -11.25
N THR A 8 -13.61 17.45 -12.30
CA THR A 8 -13.92 16.01 -12.22
C THR A 8 -12.69 15.16 -11.94
N ASN A 9 -11.48 15.68 -12.21
CA ASN A 9 -10.22 14.98 -11.93
C ASN A 9 -9.14 15.99 -11.50
N PRO A 10 -8.91 16.17 -10.20
CA PRO A 10 -7.96 17.15 -9.67
C PRO A 10 -6.49 16.68 -9.72
N ASN A 11 -6.17 15.64 -10.48
CA ASN A 11 -4.81 15.16 -10.59
C ASN A 11 -3.93 16.12 -11.38
N VAL A 12 -2.72 16.37 -10.86
CA VAL A 12 -1.70 17.20 -11.50
C VAL A 12 -0.42 16.37 -11.66
N ILE A 13 0.17 16.42 -12.85
CA ILE A 13 1.47 15.80 -13.11
C ILE A 13 2.45 16.93 -13.48
N CYS A 14 3.61 16.96 -12.80
CA CYS A 14 4.66 17.95 -13.03
C CYS A 14 5.87 17.30 -13.69
N PHE A 15 6.16 17.69 -14.93
CA PHE A 15 7.34 17.23 -15.67
C PHE A 15 8.39 18.33 -15.81
N GLY A 16 9.65 17.96 -15.86
CA GLY A 16 10.75 18.88 -16.12
C GLY A 16 12.11 18.23 -15.91
N LYS A 17 13.14 18.80 -16.50
CA LYS A 17 14.54 18.35 -16.31
C LYS A 17 14.95 18.54 -14.84
N PRO A 18 15.90 17.74 -14.32
CA PRO A 18 16.49 17.96 -13.01
C PRO A 18 16.98 19.41 -12.84
N GLY A 19 16.85 19.99 -11.64
CA GLY A 19 17.28 21.35 -11.33
C GLY A 19 16.42 22.50 -11.91
N ARG A 20 15.29 22.21 -12.57
CA ARG A 20 14.42 23.23 -13.19
C ARG A 20 13.21 23.64 -12.32
N GLY A 21 13.31 23.50 -11.01
CA GLY A 21 12.33 24.05 -10.08
C GLY A 21 11.04 23.24 -9.88
N LYS A 22 10.97 21.96 -10.30
CA LYS A 22 9.79 21.12 -10.07
C LYS A 22 9.36 21.11 -8.61
N SER A 23 10.28 20.75 -7.72
CA SER A 23 10.01 20.67 -6.26
C SER A 23 9.69 22.05 -5.67
N ALA A 24 10.33 23.11 -6.15
CA ALA A 24 10.00 24.48 -5.73
C ALA A 24 8.58 24.87 -6.14
N THR A 25 8.16 24.55 -7.36
CA THR A 25 6.80 24.78 -7.83
C THR A 25 5.78 24.00 -7.02
N THR A 26 6.07 22.73 -6.73
CA THR A 26 5.19 21.89 -5.90
C THR A 26 5.08 22.45 -4.48
N LYS A 27 6.19 22.86 -3.86
CA LYS A 27 6.19 23.48 -2.53
C LYS A 27 5.39 24.78 -2.51
N ALA A 28 5.55 25.64 -3.53
CA ALA A 28 4.77 26.88 -3.66
C ALA A 28 3.27 26.60 -3.86
N PHE A 29 2.93 25.54 -4.60
CA PHE A 29 1.54 25.10 -4.75
C PHE A 29 0.97 24.62 -3.40
N ILE A 30 1.70 23.78 -2.67
CA ILE A 30 1.31 23.28 -1.34
C ILE A 30 1.01 24.46 -0.40
N LEU A 31 1.94 25.42 -0.29
CA LEU A 31 1.77 26.59 0.59
C LEU A 31 0.52 27.39 0.23
N ARG A 32 0.28 27.62 -1.06
CA ARG A 32 -0.92 28.36 -1.52
C ARG A 32 -2.21 27.59 -1.24
N MET A 33 -2.19 26.27 -1.37
CA MET A 33 -3.37 25.46 -1.09
C MET A 33 -3.72 25.43 0.41
N MET A 34 -2.75 25.61 1.28
CA MET A 34 -2.98 25.76 2.73
C MET A 34 -3.83 26.99 3.06
N ASP A 35 -3.67 28.10 2.32
CA ASP A 35 -4.51 29.31 2.49
C ASP A 35 -6.00 29.04 2.20
N PHE A 36 -6.29 27.98 1.45
CA PHE A 36 -7.65 27.51 1.17
C PHE A 36 -8.10 26.36 2.10
N GLY A 37 -7.34 26.06 3.16
CA GLY A 37 -7.67 25.03 4.14
C GLY A 37 -7.29 23.60 3.72
N TYR A 38 -6.60 23.42 2.60
CA TYR A 38 -6.11 22.09 2.20
C TYR A 38 -4.91 21.67 3.03
N ARG A 39 -4.84 20.39 3.34
CA ARG A 39 -3.71 19.74 4.04
C ARG A 39 -2.99 18.80 3.07
N THR A 40 -1.71 18.63 3.28
CA THR A 40 -0.87 17.88 2.35
C THR A 40 -0.27 16.65 3.02
N LEU A 41 -0.41 15.50 2.36
CA LEU A 41 0.30 14.28 2.70
C LEU A 41 1.27 13.93 1.55
N ILE A 42 2.57 13.96 1.83
CA ILE A 42 3.64 13.53 0.93
C ILE A 42 3.84 12.03 1.14
N LEU A 43 3.35 11.20 0.22
CA LEU A 43 3.37 9.74 0.33
C LEU A 43 4.74 9.09 0.11
N GLY A 44 5.76 9.87 -0.24
CA GLY A 44 7.11 9.37 -0.39
C GLY A 44 8.05 10.50 -0.83
N ASP A 45 9.06 10.73 -0.03
CA ASP A 45 10.13 11.71 -0.27
C ASP A 45 11.49 11.00 -0.20
N PRO A 46 11.97 10.43 -1.33
CA PRO A 46 13.22 9.68 -1.34
C PRO A 46 14.47 10.54 -1.07
N LYS A 47 14.37 11.85 -1.24
CA LYS A 47 15.51 12.78 -1.13
C LYS A 47 15.36 13.83 -0.04
N ASP A 48 14.38 13.68 0.84
CA ASP A 48 14.04 14.64 1.89
C ASP A 48 13.85 16.09 1.37
N GLU A 49 13.38 16.22 0.13
CA GLU A 49 13.18 17.53 -0.50
C GLU A 49 12.11 18.38 0.24
N TYR A 50 11.15 17.74 0.91
CA TYR A 50 10.07 18.42 1.64
C TYR A 50 10.36 18.60 3.14
N GLU A 51 11.44 18.03 3.68
CA GLU A 51 11.82 18.19 5.09
C GLU A 51 11.98 19.67 5.51
N PRO A 52 12.64 20.55 4.71
CA PRO A 52 12.74 21.97 5.06
C PRO A 52 11.36 22.66 5.17
N LEU A 53 10.40 22.26 4.33
CA LEU A 53 9.05 22.81 4.39
C LEU A 53 8.31 22.33 5.64
N CYS A 54 8.45 21.05 5.98
CA CYS A 54 7.87 20.47 7.20
C CYS A 54 8.44 21.19 8.44
N THR A 55 9.74 21.41 8.50
CA THR A 55 10.42 22.11 9.62
C THR A 55 9.89 23.53 9.81
N VAL A 56 9.74 24.30 8.72
CA VAL A 56 9.20 25.67 8.77
C VAL A 56 7.75 25.67 9.29
N LEU A 57 7.00 24.63 8.98
CA LEU A 57 5.59 24.47 9.42
C LEU A 57 5.46 23.77 10.79
N GLY A 58 6.59 23.51 11.48
CA GLY A 58 6.60 22.92 12.81
C GLY A 58 6.23 21.43 12.86
N VAL A 59 6.43 20.70 11.75
CA VAL A 59 6.10 19.28 11.62
C VAL A 59 7.36 18.47 11.33
N GLU A 60 7.51 17.33 12.00
CA GLU A 60 8.58 16.38 11.67
C GLU A 60 8.09 15.34 10.65
N PRO A 61 8.87 15.02 9.60
CA PRO A 61 8.58 13.93 8.69
C PRO A 61 8.61 12.57 9.40
N PHE A 62 7.73 11.67 9.01
CA PHE A 62 7.86 10.25 9.35
C PHE A 62 9.02 9.64 8.57
N ARG A 63 10.04 9.16 9.24
CA ARG A 63 11.17 8.48 8.59
C ARG A 63 10.91 6.99 8.52
N ILE A 64 10.93 6.46 7.30
CA ILE A 64 10.72 5.06 6.99
C ILE A 64 12.01 4.49 6.43
N GLY A 65 12.46 3.38 6.99
CA GLY A 65 13.69 2.75 6.53
C GLY A 65 14.16 1.63 7.44
N PRO A 66 15.12 0.82 7.00
CA PRO A 66 15.69 -0.27 7.79
C PRO A 66 16.19 0.22 9.15
N GLY A 67 15.87 -0.54 10.20
CA GLY A 67 16.27 -0.22 11.58
C GLY A 67 15.49 0.90 12.27
N LEU A 68 14.51 1.51 11.59
CA LEU A 68 13.60 2.47 12.19
C LEU A 68 12.33 1.77 12.72
N PRO A 69 11.67 2.33 13.73
CA PRO A 69 10.49 1.71 14.34
C PRO A 69 9.21 1.86 13.49
N ALA A 70 9.18 2.81 12.55
CA ALA A 70 8.00 3.08 11.75
C ALA A 70 7.67 1.90 10.83
N ARG A 71 6.42 1.45 10.87
CA ARG A 71 5.85 0.38 10.05
C ARG A 71 4.61 0.89 9.35
N ILE A 72 4.40 0.46 8.12
CA ILE A 72 3.19 0.76 7.35
C ILE A 72 2.67 -0.54 6.75
N ASN A 73 1.45 -0.91 7.12
CA ASN A 73 0.76 -2.03 6.49
C ASN A 73 0.12 -1.58 5.17
N PRO A 74 0.63 -2.01 4.02
CA PRO A 74 0.03 -1.63 2.74
C PRO A 74 -1.33 -2.29 2.48
N LEU A 75 -1.69 -3.29 3.31
CA LEU A 75 -3.00 -3.94 3.33
C LEU A 75 -3.93 -3.36 4.41
N ALA A 76 -3.57 -2.26 5.08
CA ALA A 76 -4.47 -1.60 6.03
C ALA A 76 -5.78 -1.16 5.36
N PHE A 77 -6.88 -1.24 6.09
CA PHE A 77 -8.17 -0.73 5.63
C PHE A 77 -8.17 0.80 5.50
N GLY A 78 -7.43 1.47 6.38
CA GLY A 78 -7.48 2.91 6.52
C GLY A 78 -8.85 3.38 7.02
N PRO A 79 -9.32 4.57 6.60
CA PRO A 79 -10.65 5.08 6.95
C PRO A 79 -11.82 4.18 6.53
N LEU A 80 -11.60 3.28 5.56
CA LEU A 80 -12.63 2.30 5.17
C LEU A 80 -13.02 1.34 6.30
N ALA A 81 -12.21 1.24 7.37
CA ALA A 81 -12.56 0.50 8.57
C ALA A 81 -13.59 1.24 9.44
N GLN A 82 -13.70 2.56 9.30
CA GLN A 82 -14.59 3.36 10.14
C GLN A 82 -16.05 3.14 9.79
N GLY A 83 -16.88 2.95 10.82
CA GLY A 83 -18.31 2.75 10.66
C GLY A 83 -18.71 1.47 9.94
N TRP A 84 -17.79 0.52 9.77
CA TRP A 84 -18.07 -0.75 9.09
C TRP A 84 -19.19 -1.53 9.77
N GLU A 85 -19.23 -1.47 11.10
CA GLU A 85 -20.25 -2.10 11.95
C GLU A 85 -21.68 -1.52 11.78
N HIS A 86 -21.78 -0.35 11.17
CA HIS A 86 -23.05 0.33 10.91
C HIS A 86 -23.57 0.17 9.47
N LEU A 87 -22.78 -0.49 8.60
CA LEU A 87 -23.16 -0.70 7.20
C LEU A 87 -24.21 -1.79 7.07
N ASP A 88 -25.10 -1.61 6.11
CA ASP A 88 -25.91 -2.75 5.65
C ASP A 88 -25.08 -3.77 4.86
N ALA A 89 -25.65 -4.95 4.62
CA ALA A 89 -24.93 -6.03 3.94
C ALA A 89 -24.48 -5.66 2.52
N GLY A 90 -25.25 -4.85 1.79
CA GLY A 90 -24.91 -4.40 0.44
C GLY A 90 -23.77 -3.38 0.44
N GLU A 91 -23.82 -2.42 1.35
CA GLU A 91 -22.78 -1.41 1.55
C GLU A 91 -21.47 -2.05 2.03
N ALA A 92 -21.55 -2.98 2.99
CA ALA A 92 -20.39 -3.73 3.47
C ALA A 92 -19.74 -4.55 2.34
N GLN A 93 -20.54 -5.18 1.49
CA GLN A 93 -20.04 -5.93 0.33
C GLN A 93 -19.40 -5.01 -0.70
N ALA A 94 -19.98 -3.85 -1.00
CA ALA A 94 -19.41 -2.89 -1.93
C ALA A 94 -18.07 -2.35 -1.41
N ARG A 95 -18.00 -1.99 -0.13
CA ARG A 95 -16.78 -1.53 0.53
C ARG A 95 -15.70 -2.61 0.55
N ALA A 96 -16.05 -3.86 0.86
CA ALA A 96 -15.13 -4.99 0.80
C ALA A 96 -14.58 -5.19 -0.62
N ALA A 97 -15.40 -5.06 -1.66
CA ALA A 97 -14.92 -5.16 -3.04
C ALA A 97 -13.89 -4.08 -3.39
N ILE A 98 -14.05 -2.85 -2.90
CA ILE A 98 -13.07 -1.76 -3.06
C ILE A 98 -11.75 -2.13 -2.37
N VAL A 99 -11.80 -2.56 -1.11
CA VAL A 99 -10.61 -2.96 -0.34
C VAL A 99 -9.88 -4.11 -1.03
N PHE A 100 -10.57 -5.18 -1.39
CA PHE A 100 -9.97 -6.33 -2.07
C PHE A 100 -9.41 -5.96 -3.45
N GLY A 101 -10.11 -5.12 -4.22
CA GLY A 101 -9.62 -4.61 -5.50
C GLY A 101 -8.31 -3.83 -5.36
N ARG A 102 -8.19 -2.99 -4.33
CA ARG A 102 -6.96 -2.26 -4.00
C ARG A 102 -5.81 -3.22 -3.65
N TRP A 103 -6.05 -4.19 -2.75
CA TRP A 103 -5.05 -5.16 -2.35
C TRP A 103 -4.57 -6.05 -3.50
N LEU A 104 -5.47 -6.53 -4.34
CA LEU A 104 -5.10 -7.33 -5.52
C LEU A 104 -4.28 -6.52 -6.52
N THR A 105 -4.63 -5.25 -6.74
CA THR A 105 -3.86 -4.34 -7.59
C THR A 105 -2.45 -4.11 -7.04
N LEU A 106 -2.34 -3.89 -5.73
CA LEU A 106 -1.06 -3.75 -5.04
C LEU A 106 -0.21 -5.01 -5.20
N LEU A 107 -0.74 -6.17 -4.81
CA LEU A 107 0.01 -7.44 -4.80
C LEU A 107 0.41 -7.85 -6.22
N ARG A 108 -0.45 -7.61 -7.23
CA ARG A 108 -0.09 -7.79 -8.64
C ARG A 108 1.10 -6.91 -9.03
N GLY A 109 1.11 -5.64 -8.62
CA GLY A 109 2.21 -4.72 -8.88
C GLY A 109 3.51 -5.17 -8.19
N LEU A 110 3.43 -5.53 -6.91
CA LEU A 110 4.58 -5.96 -6.11
C LEU A 110 5.20 -7.28 -6.59
N VAL A 111 4.38 -8.27 -6.92
CA VAL A 111 4.85 -9.56 -7.44
C VAL A 111 5.35 -9.41 -8.87
N GLY A 112 4.59 -8.73 -9.73
CA GLY A 112 4.94 -8.54 -11.14
C GLY A 112 6.14 -7.62 -11.38
N SER A 113 6.57 -6.82 -10.40
CA SER A 113 7.81 -6.03 -10.47
C SER A 113 9.07 -6.88 -10.27
N GLN A 114 8.94 -8.06 -9.64
CA GLN A 114 10.04 -8.95 -9.39
C GLN A 114 10.33 -9.85 -10.59
N ARG A 115 11.55 -10.35 -10.70
CA ARG A 115 12.01 -11.13 -11.85
C ARG A 115 12.65 -12.44 -11.44
N VAL A 116 12.46 -13.46 -12.26
CA VAL A 116 13.24 -14.70 -12.24
C VAL A 116 14.07 -14.71 -13.51
N GLY A 117 15.37 -14.39 -13.39
CA GLY A 117 16.20 -14.05 -14.55
C GLY A 117 15.70 -12.77 -15.23
N GLU A 118 15.42 -12.85 -16.52
CA GLU A 118 14.89 -11.70 -17.29
C GLU A 118 13.35 -11.62 -17.32
N THR A 119 12.67 -12.67 -16.83
CA THR A 119 11.20 -12.78 -16.93
C THR A 119 10.53 -12.26 -15.65
N PRO A 120 9.52 -11.38 -15.75
CA PRO A 120 8.71 -10.99 -14.60
C PRO A 120 8.03 -12.20 -13.96
N VAL A 121 7.89 -12.18 -12.63
CA VAL A 121 7.09 -13.19 -11.92
C VAL A 121 5.64 -13.08 -12.39
N PRO A 122 5.02 -14.19 -12.83
CA PRO A 122 3.65 -14.16 -13.32
C PRO A 122 2.67 -13.79 -12.20
N PHE A 123 1.67 -12.97 -12.54
CA PHE A 123 0.51 -12.71 -11.69
C PHE A 123 -0.74 -12.68 -12.58
N GLY A 124 -1.17 -13.85 -12.98
CA GLY A 124 -2.34 -14.09 -13.80
C GLY A 124 -3.57 -14.48 -12.99
N PRO A 125 -4.60 -15.07 -13.64
CA PRO A 125 -5.82 -15.48 -12.98
C PRO A 125 -5.63 -16.55 -11.90
N VAL A 126 -4.60 -17.39 -12.01
CA VAL A 126 -4.29 -18.45 -11.04
C VAL A 126 -3.78 -17.84 -9.76
N GLU A 127 -2.74 -17.02 -9.84
CA GLU A 127 -2.14 -16.30 -8.70
C GLU A 127 -3.16 -15.38 -8.03
N GLU A 128 -3.95 -14.68 -8.83
CA GLU A 128 -5.03 -13.82 -8.31
C GLU A 128 -6.06 -14.62 -7.51
N ASN A 129 -6.47 -15.80 -7.98
CA ASN A 129 -7.41 -16.66 -7.27
C ASN A 129 -6.83 -17.15 -5.94
N VAL A 130 -5.56 -17.56 -5.92
CA VAL A 130 -4.85 -18.02 -4.72
C VAL A 130 -4.75 -16.88 -3.70
N VAL A 131 -4.30 -15.70 -4.12
CA VAL A 131 -4.19 -14.52 -3.26
C VAL A 131 -5.57 -14.11 -2.71
N LYS A 132 -6.59 -14.08 -3.57
CA LYS A 132 -7.96 -13.73 -3.18
C LYS A 132 -8.53 -14.72 -2.15
N ALA A 133 -8.32 -16.02 -2.34
CA ALA A 133 -8.74 -17.04 -1.39
C ALA A 133 -8.00 -16.89 -0.05
N GLY A 134 -6.68 -16.71 -0.07
CA GLY A 134 -5.88 -16.47 1.13
C GLY A 134 -6.31 -15.23 1.91
N LEU A 135 -6.50 -14.11 1.23
CA LEU A 135 -6.99 -12.87 1.84
C LEU A 135 -8.38 -13.04 2.46
N ARG A 136 -9.29 -13.76 1.79
CA ARG A 136 -10.63 -14.04 2.34
C ARG A 136 -10.57 -14.83 3.64
N LEU A 137 -9.74 -15.87 3.68
CA LEU A 137 -9.56 -16.66 4.89
C LEU A 137 -8.97 -15.84 6.04
N LEU A 138 -7.92 -15.05 5.76
CA LEU A 138 -7.25 -14.23 6.78
C LEU A 138 -8.13 -13.11 7.33
N THR A 139 -8.95 -12.51 6.49
CA THR A 139 -9.81 -11.41 6.90
C THR A 139 -11.17 -11.85 7.42
N GLY A 140 -11.49 -13.14 7.30
CA GLY A 140 -12.81 -13.67 7.64
C GLY A 140 -13.92 -13.23 6.68
N TYR A 141 -13.56 -12.78 5.46
CA TYR A 141 -14.54 -12.33 4.48
C TYR A 141 -15.34 -13.49 3.90
N THR A 142 -16.63 -13.50 4.25
CA THR A 142 -17.63 -14.37 3.67
C THR A 142 -18.85 -13.55 3.29
N HIS A 143 -19.73 -14.12 2.42
CA HIS A 143 -21.04 -13.50 2.16
C HIS A 143 -21.82 -13.36 3.48
N GLY A 144 -22.03 -12.12 3.91
CA GLY A 144 -22.74 -11.80 5.15
C GLY A 144 -21.87 -11.51 6.36
N ASN A 145 -20.54 -11.69 6.29
CA ASN A 145 -19.66 -11.20 7.34
C ASN A 145 -19.36 -9.72 7.12
N THR A 146 -19.77 -8.88 8.05
CA THR A 146 -19.55 -7.43 8.05
C THR A 146 -18.35 -7.02 8.89
N HIS A 147 -17.72 -7.97 9.61
CA HIS A 147 -16.54 -7.72 10.44
C HIS A 147 -15.31 -8.33 9.79
N LEU A 148 -14.50 -7.50 9.14
CA LEU A 148 -13.23 -7.95 8.57
C LEU A 148 -12.09 -7.69 9.56
N VAL A 149 -11.13 -8.63 9.62
CA VAL A 149 -9.89 -8.49 10.38
C VAL A 149 -8.80 -7.97 9.45
N GLU A 150 -8.04 -6.98 9.90
CA GLU A 150 -6.89 -6.49 9.15
C GLU A 150 -5.82 -7.57 9.05
N THR A 151 -5.25 -7.73 7.86
CA THR A 151 -4.17 -8.69 7.59
C THR A 151 -2.91 -8.00 7.08
N THR A 152 -1.81 -8.74 7.00
CA THR A 152 -0.50 -8.26 6.56
C THR A 152 0.05 -9.15 5.44
N ILE A 153 1.05 -8.65 4.69
CA ILE A 153 1.74 -9.45 3.66
C ILE A 153 2.40 -10.69 4.26
N PRO A 154 3.10 -10.63 5.42
CA PRO A 154 3.63 -11.83 6.08
C PRO A 154 2.56 -12.85 6.45
N ALA A 155 1.41 -12.42 6.95
CA ALA A 155 0.31 -13.34 7.28
C ALA A 155 -0.16 -14.09 6.03
N LEU A 156 -0.30 -13.41 4.90
CA LEU A 156 -0.62 -14.04 3.63
C LEU A 156 0.48 -15.02 3.19
N TRP A 157 1.74 -14.59 3.24
CA TRP A 157 2.88 -15.43 2.90
C TRP A 157 2.95 -16.71 3.76
N HIS A 158 2.76 -16.58 5.07
CA HIS A 158 2.72 -17.72 5.99
C HIS A 158 1.59 -18.70 5.66
N LEU A 159 0.38 -18.18 5.40
CA LEU A 159 -0.75 -19.02 5.02
C LEU A 159 -0.48 -19.78 3.71
N LEU A 160 0.14 -19.14 2.72
CA LEU A 160 0.46 -19.78 1.44
C LEU A 160 1.59 -20.81 1.57
N ASN A 161 2.53 -20.65 2.53
CA ASN A 161 3.59 -21.63 2.79
C ASN A 161 3.13 -22.82 3.63
N SER A 162 2.09 -22.62 4.45
CA SER A 162 1.47 -23.68 5.27
C SER A 162 -0.04 -23.67 5.01
N PRO A 163 -0.48 -24.02 3.78
CA PRO A 163 -1.86 -23.88 3.39
C PRO A 163 -2.79 -24.82 4.17
N THR A 164 -3.91 -24.27 4.60
CA THR A 164 -4.96 -25.07 5.22
C THR A 164 -5.66 -25.94 4.15
N PRO A 165 -6.24 -27.09 4.54
CA PRO A 165 -7.02 -27.91 3.62
C PRO A 165 -8.14 -27.10 2.91
N GLU A 166 -8.77 -26.18 3.63
CA GLU A 166 -9.80 -25.28 3.11
C GLU A 166 -9.25 -24.38 1.98
N LEU A 167 -8.05 -23.80 2.13
CA LEU A 167 -7.43 -22.98 1.09
C LEU A 167 -7.14 -23.81 -0.18
N VAL A 168 -6.59 -25.03 0.00
CA VAL A 168 -6.28 -25.94 -1.11
C VAL A 168 -7.56 -26.31 -1.89
N GLU A 169 -8.65 -26.61 -1.17
CA GLU A 169 -9.95 -26.93 -1.76
C GLU A 169 -10.56 -25.72 -2.48
N GLN A 170 -10.57 -24.53 -1.86
CA GLN A 170 -11.09 -23.29 -2.48
C GLN A 170 -10.35 -22.94 -3.77
N CYS A 171 -9.04 -23.18 -3.81
CA CYS A 171 -8.20 -22.98 -4.99
C CYS A 171 -8.30 -24.14 -5.99
N ARG A 172 -9.04 -25.21 -5.68
CA ARG A 172 -9.27 -26.39 -6.55
C ARG A 172 -7.99 -27.15 -6.90
N TYR A 173 -7.02 -27.21 -5.99
CA TYR A 173 -5.83 -28.07 -6.17
C TYR A 173 -6.11 -29.48 -5.65
N ALA A 174 -5.55 -30.46 -6.36
CA ALA A 174 -5.73 -31.89 -6.04
C ALA A 174 -5.08 -32.30 -4.71
N SER A 175 -4.06 -31.57 -4.26
CA SER A 175 -3.33 -31.83 -3.01
C SER A 175 -2.56 -30.59 -2.55
N THR A 176 -2.18 -30.58 -1.28
CA THR A 176 -1.28 -29.57 -0.71
C THR A 176 0.05 -29.50 -1.46
N ARG A 177 0.60 -30.66 -1.86
CA ARG A 177 1.85 -30.70 -2.61
C ARG A 177 1.69 -29.99 -3.97
N HIS A 178 0.62 -30.31 -4.70
CA HIS A 178 0.33 -29.65 -6.00
C HIS A 178 0.15 -28.14 -5.83
N PHE A 179 -0.57 -27.70 -4.78
CA PHE A 179 -0.69 -26.27 -4.45
C PHE A 179 0.69 -25.63 -4.22
N LEU A 180 1.54 -26.24 -3.42
CA LEU A 180 2.89 -25.71 -3.12
C LEU A 180 3.79 -25.68 -4.37
N ASP A 181 3.73 -26.70 -5.23
CA ASP A 181 4.52 -26.73 -6.46
C ASP A 181 4.11 -25.60 -7.43
N GLU A 182 2.82 -25.43 -7.66
CA GLU A 182 2.27 -24.43 -8.59
C GLU A 182 2.40 -22.99 -8.06
N THR A 183 2.30 -22.78 -6.76
CA THR A 183 2.36 -21.43 -6.17
C THR A 183 3.76 -20.98 -5.77
N ARG A 184 4.81 -21.76 -6.11
CA ARG A 184 6.18 -21.50 -5.66
C ARG A 184 6.67 -20.11 -5.96
N LEU A 185 6.56 -19.65 -7.22
CA LEU A 185 7.04 -18.34 -7.64
C LEU A 185 6.31 -17.18 -6.94
N LEU A 186 5.00 -17.32 -6.75
CA LEU A 186 4.20 -16.36 -5.99
C LEU A 186 4.68 -16.26 -4.53
N ARG A 187 4.91 -17.42 -3.87
CA ARG A 187 5.38 -17.48 -2.48
C ARG A 187 6.80 -16.93 -2.32
N ASP A 188 7.70 -17.27 -3.25
CA ASP A 188 9.06 -16.74 -3.27
C ASP A 188 9.04 -15.22 -3.41
N ALA A 189 8.22 -14.68 -4.31
CA ALA A 189 8.08 -13.24 -4.51
C ALA A 189 7.50 -12.53 -3.27
N LEU A 190 6.48 -13.09 -2.63
CA LEU A 190 5.95 -12.53 -1.38
C LEU A 190 6.98 -12.62 -0.24
N GLY A 191 7.77 -13.71 -0.19
CA GLY A 191 8.84 -13.87 0.77
C GLY A 191 9.92 -12.79 0.68
N GLN A 192 10.28 -12.36 -0.53
CA GLN A 192 11.23 -11.27 -0.73
C GLN A 192 10.74 -9.94 -0.13
N LEU A 193 9.44 -9.70 -0.12
CA LEU A 193 8.85 -8.50 0.49
C LEU A 193 8.94 -8.51 2.02
N THR A 194 9.01 -9.70 2.63
CA THR A 194 9.01 -9.87 4.10
C THR A 194 10.40 -10.07 4.69
N SER A 195 11.34 -10.61 3.90
CA SER A 195 12.70 -10.98 4.37
C SER A 195 13.84 -10.30 3.61
N GLY A 196 13.53 -9.53 2.55
CA GLY A 196 14.50 -8.82 1.73
C GLY A 196 14.93 -7.47 2.32
N ALA A 197 15.40 -6.58 1.44
CA ALA A 197 15.88 -5.24 1.80
C ALA A 197 14.82 -4.35 2.47
N LEU A 198 13.54 -4.69 2.32
CA LEU A 198 12.40 -3.97 2.89
C LEU A 198 11.83 -4.62 4.15
N ALA A 199 12.48 -5.66 4.68
CA ALA A 199 12.08 -6.30 5.93
C ALA A 199 12.02 -5.25 7.05
N GLY A 200 10.98 -5.31 7.87
CA GLY A 200 10.75 -4.37 8.94
C GLY A 200 10.11 -3.04 8.51
N LEU A 201 9.58 -2.92 7.30
CA LEU A 201 8.94 -1.69 6.80
C LEU A 201 7.45 -1.87 6.50
N PHE A 202 7.12 -2.96 5.80
CA PHE A 202 5.78 -3.24 5.30
C PHE A 202 5.26 -4.61 5.77
N ASP A 203 5.87 -5.15 6.80
CA ASP A 203 5.70 -6.53 7.28
C ASP A 203 4.90 -6.63 8.58
N ASP A 204 4.34 -5.54 9.08
CA ASP A 204 3.53 -5.51 10.29
C ASP A 204 2.41 -4.46 10.16
N HIS A 205 1.55 -4.38 11.18
CA HIS A 205 0.51 -3.36 11.28
C HIS A 205 1.11 -1.94 11.30
N THR A 206 0.35 -0.98 10.78
CA THR A 206 0.78 0.41 10.72
C THR A 206 1.00 0.97 12.13
N SER A 207 2.22 1.43 12.40
CA SER A 207 2.62 2.02 13.69
C SER A 207 2.61 3.54 13.71
N ILE A 208 2.49 4.19 12.55
CA ILE A 208 2.41 5.64 12.44
C ILE A 208 0.94 6.11 12.49
N THR A 209 0.72 7.25 13.11
CA THR A 209 -0.60 7.89 13.12
C THR A 209 -0.53 9.19 12.33
N VAL A 210 -1.35 9.31 11.30
CA VAL A 210 -1.48 10.54 10.52
C VAL A 210 -2.25 11.56 11.33
N ASP A 211 -1.64 12.70 11.60
CA ASP A 211 -2.31 13.84 12.22
C ASP A 211 -3.01 14.69 11.15
N TRP A 212 -4.30 14.45 10.96
CA TRP A 212 -5.11 15.20 10.00
C TRP A 212 -5.32 16.67 10.38
N SER A 213 -4.85 17.11 11.55
CA SER A 213 -4.84 18.53 11.93
C SER A 213 -3.59 19.26 11.43
N ALA A 214 -2.49 18.54 11.20
CA ALA A 214 -1.24 19.11 10.71
C ALA A 214 -1.36 19.65 9.28
N PRO A 215 -0.75 20.80 8.97
CA PRO A 215 -0.84 21.41 7.65
C PRO A 215 -0.17 20.59 6.55
N ILE A 216 0.88 19.85 6.94
CA ILE A 216 1.64 18.95 6.06
C ILE A 216 2.09 17.73 6.84
N GLN A 217 2.18 16.59 6.17
CA GLN A 217 2.92 15.42 6.65
C GLN A 217 3.71 14.83 5.50
N SER A 218 4.90 14.32 5.78
CA SER A 218 5.78 13.71 4.79
C SER A 218 6.31 12.37 5.28
N LEU A 219 6.38 11.41 4.36
CA LEU A 219 6.98 10.10 4.58
C LEU A 219 8.36 10.11 3.89
N SER A 220 9.41 10.33 4.68
CA SER A 220 10.80 10.31 4.21
C SER A 220 11.22 8.87 3.90
N LEU A 221 11.76 8.68 2.71
CA LEU A 221 12.30 7.41 2.22
C LEU A 221 13.82 7.48 1.97
N SER A 222 14.49 8.52 2.43
CA SER A 222 15.94 8.73 2.18
C SER A 222 16.81 7.57 2.67
N ARG A 223 16.36 6.82 3.68
CA ARG A 223 17.01 5.59 4.15
C ARG A 223 16.95 4.43 3.17
N LEU A 224 16.07 4.50 2.17
CA LEU A 224 15.96 3.46 1.14
C LEU A 224 16.80 3.77 -0.10
N GLU A 225 17.25 5.01 -0.31
CA GLU A 225 18.06 5.38 -1.46
C GLU A 225 19.32 4.49 -1.63
N PRO A 226 20.07 4.13 -0.55
CA PRO A 226 21.20 3.22 -0.66
C PRO A 226 20.87 1.79 -1.08
N LEU A 227 19.60 1.39 -0.98
CA LEU A 227 19.11 0.05 -1.38
C LEU A 227 18.75 -0.03 -2.85
N GLY A 228 18.80 1.09 -3.57
CA GLY A 228 18.54 1.19 -4.99
C GLY A 228 17.10 1.52 -5.37
N ASP A 229 16.93 1.83 -6.66
CA ASP A 229 15.65 2.32 -7.21
C ASP A 229 14.51 1.31 -7.09
N GLU A 230 14.80 0.01 -7.11
CA GLU A 230 13.80 -1.04 -6.93
C GLU A 230 13.17 -0.99 -5.54
N ALA A 231 13.98 -0.88 -4.49
CA ALA A 231 13.50 -0.77 -3.11
C ALA A 231 12.63 0.49 -2.92
N VAL A 232 13.06 1.62 -3.47
CA VAL A 232 12.29 2.87 -3.46
C VAL A 232 10.97 2.70 -4.23
N GLY A 233 11.00 2.05 -5.38
CA GLY A 233 9.81 1.78 -6.21
C GLY A 233 8.77 0.92 -5.49
N ILE A 234 9.20 -0.15 -4.82
CA ILE A 234 8.33 -1.00 -4.01
C ILE A 234 7.73 -0.19 -2.84
N ALA A 235 8.56 0.58 -2.13
CA ALA A 235 8.10 1.42 -1.03
C ALA A 235 7.04 2.43 -1.49
N LEU A 236 7.27 3.15 -2.59
CA LEU A 236 6.31 4.09 -3.17
C LEU A 236 5.00 3.40 -3.57
N THR A 237 5.07 2.16 -4.08
CA THR A 237 3.90 1.36 -4.43
C THR A 237 3.08 1.01 -3.18
N CYS A 238 3.74 0.56 -2.12
CA CYS A 238 3.12 0.27 -0.82
C CYS A 238 2.46 1.52 -0.22
N LEU A 239 3.19 2.63 -0.17
CA LEU A 239 2.70 3.90 0.37
C LEU A 239 1.55 4.48 -0.45
N SER A 240 1.59 4.33 -1.78
CA SER A 240 0.49 4.76 -2.64
C SER A 240 -0.79 3.96 -2.39
N SER A 241 -0.67 2.66 -2.15
CA SER A 241 -1.81 1.81 -1.77
C SER A 241 -2.38 2.21 -0.41
N TRP A 242 -1.50 2.36 0.58
CA TRP A 242 -1.87 2.80 1.92
C TRP A 242 -2.54 4.19 1.90
N GLY A 243 -1.93 5.16 1.22
CA GLY A 243 -2.44 6.53 1.13
C GLY A 243 -3.79 6.64 0.40
N ARG A 244 -4.08 5.74 -0.56
CA ARG A 244 -5.41 5.66 -1.18
C ARG A 244 -6.46 5.22 -0.17
N GLY A 245 -6.14 4.25 0.68
CA GLY A 245 -7.02 3.85 1.78
C GLY A 245 -7.28 4.97 2.79
N MET A 246 -6.45 6.00 2.86
CA MET A 246 -6.61 7.14 3.76
C MET A 246 -7.49 8.27 3.22
N ARG A 247 -7.92 8.21 1.94
CA ARG A 247 -8.72 9.27 1.29
C ARG A 247 -10.23 9.01 1.31
N GLU A 248 -10.64 7.79 1.54
CA GLU A 248 -12.05 7.33 1.49
C GLU A 248 -12.66 7.24 2.89
#